data_f5066950c663c7a45d6795f593f05080
#
_entry.id   f5066950c663c7a45d6795f593f05080
#
_cell.length_a   1.000
_cell.length_b   1.000
_cell.length_c   1.000
_cell.angle_alpha   90.00
_cell.angle_beta   90.00
_cell.angle_gamma   90.00
#
_symmetry.space_group_name_H-M   'P 1'
#
loop_
_entity.id
_entity.type
_entity.pdbx_description
1 polymer ?
#
loop_
_entity_poly.entity_id
_entity_poly.type
_entity_poly.pdbx_seq_one_letter_code
_entity_poly.pdbx_strand_id
1 'polypeptide(L)'
;MSEGATMSDIKAVPAAGADPARGAELLREDSDSDMAFLFQKQLQEADLVCVTKADLYPEADGPPGLTPISSGHAARWLSAKTGQGVQEWLDEILFGAIEAGGTTLDIDYARYARAEAALAWLNLSFVLEPALAVSPALVVGPFLDALDVVLTEAEIPIVHLKVFDNSACGWVKAAHCANGEEPRVEGDLDASPAERHELLVNLRARGDPANVQRVVEGQLRQLGGRVSDIRLECFSPSAPKPERRVPRAAA
;
A
#
# COMPACT_ATOMS: atom_id res chain seq x y z
N MET A 1 -14.96 -32.64 16.26
CA MET A 1 -13.96 -31.72 16.79
C MET A 1 -13.58 -30.85 15.61
N SER A 2 -14.14 -29.64 15.56
CA SER A 2 -13.80 -28.68 14.51
C SER A 2 -12.39 -28.18 14.80
N GLU A 3 -11.45 -28.42 13.89
CA GLU A 3 -10.16 -27.71 13.89
C GLU A 3 -10.49 -26.23 13.81
N GLY A 4 -10.15 -25.48 14.85
CA GLY A 4 -10.36 -24.04 14.87
C GLY A 4 -9.52 -23.39 13.76
N ALA A 5 -10.16 -22.54 12.97
CA ALA A 5 -9.49 -21.73 11.97
C ALA A 5 -8.30 -21.01 12.60
N THR A 6 -7.15 -21.12 11.97
CA THR A 6 -5.94 -20.39 12.42
C THR A 6 -5.96 -18.97 11.84
N MET A 7 -5.30 -18.02 12.50
CA MET A 7 -5.19 -16.64 12.00
C MET A 7 -4.63 -16.55 10.55
N SER A 8 -3.94 -17.59 10.08
CA SER A 8 -3.46 -17.68 8.71
C SER A 8 -4.56 -17.94 7.67
N ASP A 9 -5.73 -18.38 8.11
CA ASP A 9 -6.86 -18.69 7.24
C ASP A 9 -7.75 -17.46 6.98
N ILE A 10 -7.59 -16.40 7.77
CA ILE A 10 -8.31 -15.14 7.57
C ILE A 10 -7.57 -14.31 6.52
N LYS A 11 -8.18 -14.18 5.35
CA LYS A 11 -7.63 -13.38 4.27
C LYS A 11 -7.94 -11.91 4.49
N ALA A 12 -6.91 -11.14 4.82
CA ALA A 12 -7.00 -9.68 4.80
C ALA A 12 -6.86 -9.19 3.35
N VAL A 13 -7.78 -8.33 2.92
CA VAL A 13 -7.61 -7.62 1.65
C VAL A 13 -6.48 -6.62 1.82
N PRO A 14 -5.36 -6.76 1.09
CA PRO A 14 -4.32 -5.73 1.10
C PRO A 14 -4.98 -4.44 0.64
N ALA A 15 -4.87 -3.39 1.46
CA ALA A 15 -5.45 -2.11 1.12
C ALA A 15 -4.99 -1.71 -0.29
N ALA A 16 -5.92 -1.53 -1.20
CA ALA A 16 -5.66 -0.92 -2.49
C ALA A 16 -5.29 0.55 -2.23
N GLY A 17 -4.01 0.81 -2.09
CA GLY A 17 -3.51 2.11 -1.66
C GLY A 17 -3.90 2.45 -0.22
N ALA A 18 -3.18 3.36 0.39
CA ALA A 18 -3.42 3.76 1.77
C ALA A 18 -4.70 4.61 1.97
N ASP A 19 -5.51 4.81 0.91
CA ASP A 19 -6.70 5.64 0.94
C ASP A 19 -7.99 4.86 0.65
N PRO A 20 -8.95 4.83 1.60
CA PRO A 20 -10.27 4.24 1.39
C PRO A 20 -11.04 4.86 0.21
N ALA A 21 -10.83 6.14 -0.09
CA ALA A 21 -11.45 6.80 -1.26
C ALA A 21 -10.97 6.18 -2.57
N ARG A 22 -9.70 5.77 -2.66
CA ARG A 22 -9.15 5.07 -3.82
C ARG A 22 -9.76 3.68 -4.00
N GLY A 23 -10.02 2.97 -2.90
CA GLY A 23 -10.76 1.70 -2.95
C GLY A 23 -12.17 1.88 -3.54
N ALA A 24 -12.88 2.94 -3.12
CA ALA A 24 -14.19 3.28 -3.68
C ALA A 24 -14.14 3.66 -5.16
N GLU A 25 -13.07 4.31 -5.62
CA GLU A 25 -12.85 4.65 -7.02
C GLU A 25 -12.59 3.41 -7.86
N LEU A 26 -11.75 2.48 -7.40
CA LEU A 26 -11.51 1.18 -8.06
C LEU A 26 -12.77 0.35 -8.20
N LEU A 27 -13.73 0.46 -7.26
CA LEU A 27 -15.04 -0.19 -7.39
C LEU A 27 -15.95 0.45 -8.44
N ARG A 28 -15.69 1.72 -8.81
CA ARG A 28 -16.42 2.45 -9.86
C ARG A 28 -15.73 2.39 -11.22
N GLU A 29 -14.43 2.07 -11.26
CA GLU A 29 -13.73 1.84 -12.53
C GLU A 29 -14.41 0.69 -13.28
N ASP A 30 -14.44 0.81 -14.61
CA ASP A 30 -15.00 -0.22 -15.47
C ASP A 30 -14.37 -1.58 -15.14
N SER A 31 -15.20 -2.59 -14.95
CA SER A 31 -14.78 -3.94 -14.51
C SER A 31 -13.74 -4.61 -15.44
N ASP A 32 -13.44 -3.98 -16.56
CA ASP A 32 -12.43 -4.45 -17.51
C ASP A 32 -10.99 -4.09 -17.12
N SER A 33 -10.77 -3.16 -16.17
CA SER A 33 -9.39 -2.92 -15.71
C SER A 33 -8.89 -4.10 -14.88
N ASP A 34 -7.63 -4.53 -15.13
CA ASP A 34 -7.03 -5.63 -14.38
C ASP A 34 -6.91 -5.31 -12.87
N MET A 35 -6.74 -4.04 -12.51
CA MET A 35 -6.71 -3.59 -11.11
C MET A 35 -8.09 -3.68 -10.44
N ALA A 36 -9.15 -3.26 -11.12
CA ALA A 36 -10.51 -3.39 -10.63
C ALA A 36 -10.91 -4.86 -10.49
N PHE A 37 -10.56 -5.69 -11.48
CA PHE A 37 -10.74 -7.13 -11.42
C PHE A 37 -10.03 -7.75 -10.20
N LEU A 38 -8.76 -7.44 -9.98
CA LEU A 38 -7.99 -7.94 -8.85
C LEU A 38 -8.64 -7.56 -7.52
N PHE A 39 -8.99 -6.29 -7.37
CA PHE A 39 -9.63 -5.77 -6.16
C PHE A 39 -10.99 -6.42 -5.89
N GLN A 40 -11.83 -6.56 -6.91
CA GLN A 40 -13.12 -7.25 -6.78
C GLN A 40 -12.95 -8.72 -6.38
N LYS A 41 -11.95 -9.42 -6.94
CA LYS A 41 -11.67 -10.82 -6.58
C LYS A 41 -11.21 -10.93 -5.12
N GLN A 42 -10.35 -10.03 -4.66
CA GLN A 42 -9.92 -9.99 -3.26
C GLN A 42 -11.10 -9.75 -2.31
N LEU A 43 -12.01 -8.83 -2.65
CA LEU A 43 -13.20 -8.58 -1.86
C LEU A 43 -14.17 -9.80 -1.84
N GLN A 44 -14.33 -10.48 -2.98
CA GLN A 44 -15.18 -11.68 -3.06
C GLN A 44 -14.61 -12.86 -2.24
N GLU A 45 -13.29 -12.93 -2.09
CA GLU A 45 -12.61 -13.99 -1.35
C GLU A 45 -12.46 -13.69 0.15
N ALA A 46 -12.62 -12.42 0.54
CA ALA A 46 -12.44 -12.00 1.92
C ALA A 46 -13.53 -12.56 2.84
N ASP A 47 -13.13 -13.15 3.97
CA ASP A 47 -14.08 -13.57 5.01
C ASP A 47 -14.53 -12.35 5.85
N LEU A 48 -13.65 -11.34 5.98
CA LEU A 48 -13.91 -10.10 6.69
C LEU A 48 -13.26 -8.93 5.94
N VAL A 49 -14.00 -7.84 5.79
CA VAL A 49 -13.50 -6.61 5.17
C VAL A 49 -13.28 -5.55 6.24
N CYS A 50 -12.08 -5.00 6.29
CA CYS A 50 -11.73 -3.92 7.20
C CYS A 50 -11.34 -2.67 6.43
N VAL A 51 -11.97 -1.56 6.76
CA VAL A 51 -11.59 -0.23 6.26
C VAL A 51 -10.75 0.45 7.34
N THR A 52 -9.48 0.66 7.03
CA THR A 52 -8.53 1.26 7.97
C THR A 52 -8.53 2.80 7.88
N LYS A 53 -7.85 3.46 8.84
CA LYS A 53 -7.75 4.92 8.93
C LYS A 53 -9.10 5.62 9.13
N ALA A 54 -9.99 5.02 9.91
CA ALA A 54 -11.29 5.59 10.25
C ALA A 54 -11.20 7.00 10.85
N ASP A 55 -10.09 7.32 11.53
CA ASP A 55 -9.79 8.64 12.09
C ASP A 55 -9.70 9.77 11.05
N LEU A 56 -9.52 9.47 9.79
CA LEU A 56 -9.54 10.46 8.70
C LEU A 56 -10.97 10.82 8.25
N TYR A 57 -11.99 10.09 8.71
CA TYR A 57 -13.37 10.22 8.27
C TYR A 57 -14.32 10.29 9.50
N PRO A 58 -14.17 11.31 10.38
CA PRO A 58 -14.86 11.35 11.67
C PRO A 58 -16.37 11.54 11.57
N GLU A 59 -16.89 12.04 10.46
CA GLU A 59 -18.32 12.38 10.29
C GLU A 59 -19.09 11.39 9.42
N ALA A 60 -18.49 10.30 9.03
CA ALA A 60 -19.10 9.46 8.02
C ALA A 60 -19.46 8.07 8.55
N ASP A 61 -20.57 7.57 8.06
CA ASP A 61 -20.79 6.13 7.89
C ASP A 61 -19.78 5.54 6.88
N GLY A 62 -18.59 6.18 6.79
CA GLY A 62 -17.45 5.83 5.94
C GLY A 62 -17.14 6.79 4.79
N PRO A 63 -16.01 6.61 4.06
CA PRO A 63 -15.71 7.40 2.88
C PRO A 63 -16.85 7.32 1.87
N PRO A 64 -17.15 8.44 1.19
CA PRO A 64 -18.21 8.49 0.19
C PRO A 64 -18.00 7.39 -0.87
N GLY A 65 -18.94 6.46 -0.99
CA GLY A 65 -18.94 5.41 -2.00
C GLY A 65 -18.48 4.02 -1.54
N LEU A 66 -18.13 3.82 -0.26
CA LEU A 66 -17.91 2.49 0.34
C LEU A 66 -19.13 1.96 1.11
N THR A 67 -20.29 2.54 0.94
CA THR A 67 -21.57 1.99 1.39
C THR A 67 -22.04 0.89 0.44
N PRO A 68 -22.61 -0.18 0.92
CA PRO A 68 -21.96 -1.39 1.34
C PRO A 68 -21.19 -2.02 0.20
N ILE A 69 -19.97 -2.45 0.45
CA ILE A 69 -19.22 -3.30 -0.48
C ILE A 69 -20.15 -4.42 -0.91
N SER A 70 -20.49 -4.45 -2.19
CA SER A 70 -21.54 -5.28 -2.79
C SER A 70 -21.29 -6.81 -2.71
N SER A 71 -20.36 -7.23 -1.86
CA SER A 71 -20.04 -8.63 -1.56
C SER A 71 -20.91 -9.25 -0.45
N GLY A 72 -21.84 -8.48 0.14
CA GLY A 72 -22.67 -8.97 1.23
C GLY A 72 -21.99 -8.99 2.61
N HIS A 73 -20.72 -8.61 2.70
CA HIS A 73 -19.97 -8.55 3.96
C HIS A 73 -20.10 -7.17 4.60
N ALA A 74 -20.37 -7.13 5.90
CA ALA A 74 -20.32 -5.89 6.66
C ALA A 74 -18.86 -5.44 6.84
N ALA A 75 -18.53 -4.23 6.41
CA ALA A 75 -17.21 -3.68 6.64
C ALA A 75 -17.02 -3.27 8.11
N ARG A 76 -15.82 -3.49 8.65
CA ARG A 76 -15.38 -3.00 9.97
C ARG A 76 -14.52 -1.76 9.77
N TRP A 77 -14.81 -0.73 10.55
CA TRP A 77 -14.08 0.54 10.52
C TRP A 77 -13.05 0.56 11.62
N LEU A 78 -11.78 0.72 11.25
CA LEU A 78 -10.65 0.62 12.16
C LEU A 78 -9.73 1.83 12.04
N SER A 79 -9.20 2.29 13.16
CA SER A 79 -8.05 3.18 13.20
C SER A 79 -6.97 2.61 14.11
N ALA A 80 -5.87 2.16 13.53
CA ALA A 80 -4.70 1.73 14.30
C ALA A 80 -4.06 2.89 15.08
N LYS A 81 -4.25 4.14 14.61
CA LYS A 81 -3.70 5.34 15.26
C LYS A 81 -4.41 5.68 16.57
N THR A 82 -5.73 5.58 16.57
CA THR A 82 -6.58 5.94 17.73
C THR A 82 -7.03 4.74 18.55
N GLY A 83 -6.90 3.53 18.01
CA GLY A 83 -7.45 2.30 18.60
C GLY A 83 -8.94 2.09 18.31
N GLN A 84 -9.60 2.99 17.59
CA GLN A 84 -11.01 2.88 17.25
C GLN A 84 -11.30 1.57 16.50
N GLY A 85 -12.28 0.79 16.98
CA GLY A 85 -12.74 -0.45 16.37
C GLY A 85 -11.74 -1.62 16.43
N VAL A 86 -10.53 -1.40 16.97
CA VAL A 86 -9.46 -2.43 16.98
C VAL A 86 -9.80 -3.55 17.97
N GLN A 87 -10.32 -3.22 19.16
CA GLN A 87 -10.65 -4.23 20.16
C GLN A 87 -11.80 -5.13 19.70
N GLU A 88 -12.85 -4.53 19.16
CA GLU A 88 -14.02 -5.24 18.65
C GLU A 88 -13.63 -6.16 17.48
N TRP A 89 -12.76 -5.69 16.59
CA TRP A 89 -12.21 -6.48 15.51
C TRP A 89 -11.38 -7.66 16.02
N LEU A 90 -10.51 -7.46 17.01
CA LEU A 90 -9.74 -8.52 17.63
C LEU A 90 -10.62 -9.55 18.32
N ASP A 91 -11.64 -9.10 19.06
CA ASP A 91 -12.58 -9.99 19.74
C ASP A 91 -13.38 -10.83 18.73
N GLU A 92 -13.78 -10.23 17.61
CA GLU A 92 -14.47 -10.93 16.54
C GLU A 92 -13.60 -12.02 15.88
N ILE A 93 -12.30 -11.74 15.65
CA ILE A 93 -11.36 -12.71 15.06
C ILE A 93 -11.01 -13.82 16.05
N LEU A 94 -10.73 -13.48 17.31
CA LEU A 94 -10.19 -14.42 18.29
C LEU A 94 -11.29 -15.28 18.94
N PHE A 95 -12.47 -14.73 19.12
CA PHE A 95 -13.56 -15.36 19.91
C PHE A 95 -14.89 -15.41 19.16
N GLY A 96 -15.02 -14.73 18.02
CA GLY A 96 -16.20 -14.69 17.20
C GLY A 96 -16.36 -15.94 16.33
N ALA A 97 -17.55 -16.10 15.78
CA ALA A 97 -17.89 -17.18 14.87
C ALA A 97 -17.65 -16.78 13.40
N ILE A 98 -16.45 -16.25 13.08
CA ILE A 98 -16.10 -16.03 11.68
C ILE A 98 -15.75 -17.39 11.07
N GLU A 99 -16.59 -17.83 10.14
CA GLU A 99 -16.28 -19.01 9.33
C GLU A 99 -15.27 -18.60 8.25
N ALA A 100 -13.99 -18.90 8.48
CA ALA A 100 -12.93 -18.60 7.54
C ALA A 100 -12.86 -19.61 6.39
N GLY A 101 -12.52 -19.13 5.18
CA GLY A 101 -12.28 -19.98 4.02
C GLY A 101 -13.53 -20.55 3.36
N GLY A 102 -14.73 -20.02 3.68
CA GLY A 102 -16.00 -20.49 3.14
C GLY A 102 -16.19 -20.22 1.63
N THR A 103 -15.47 -19.26 1.08
CA THR A 103 -15.62 -18.85 -0.32
C THR A 103 -14.46 -19.34 -1.16
N THR A 104 -14.72 -20.25 -2.09
CA THR A 104 -13.76 -20.65 -3.13
C THR A 104 -14.15 -19.99 -4.43
N LEU A 105 -13.28 -19.12 -4.95
CA LEU A 105 -13.51 -18.41 -6.19
C LEU A 105 -13.05 -19.23 -7.41
N ASP A 106 -13.86 -19.16 -8.47
CA ASP A 106 -13.38 -19.53 -9.80
C ASP A 106 -12.60 -18.32 -10.37
N ILE A 107 -11.28 -18.44 -10.40
CA ILE A 107 -10.38 -17.35 -10.81
C ILE A 107 -9.72 -17.71 -12.12
N ASP A 108 -9.78 -16.79 -13.10
CA ASP A 108 -8.86 -16.80 -14.22
C ASP A 108 -7.45 -16.44 -13.71
N TYR A 109 -6.67 -17.48 -13.39
CA TYR A 109 -5.31 -17.32 -12.88
C TYR A 109 -4.39 -16.56 -13.85
N ALA A 110 -4.66 -16.65 -15.16
CA ALA A 110 -3.85 -15.93 -16.15
C ALA A 110 -4.15 -14.42 -16.10
N ARG A 111 -5.42 -14.03 -15.95
CA ARG A 111 -5.80 -12.62 -15.76
C ARG A 111 -5.31 -12.10 -14.42
N TYR A 112 -5.46 -12.87 -13.34
CA TYR A 112 -4.99 -12.52 -12.01
C TYR A 112 -3.46 -12.27 -12.01
N ALA A 113 -2.69 -13.18 -12.60
CA ALA A 113 -1.25 -13.07 -12.72
C ALA A 113 -0.82 -11.84 -13.53
N ARG A 114 -1.53 -11.52 -14.62
CA ARG A 114 -1.25 -10.30 -15.40
C ARG A 114 -1.53 -9.05 -14.60
N ALA A 115 -2.62 -9.03 -13.85
CA ALA A 115 -3.00 -7.89 -13.00
C ALA A 115 -1.94 -7.60 -11.92
N GLU A 116 -1.44 -8.63 -11.25
CA GLU A 116 -0.35 -8.49 -10.27
C GLU A 116 0.97 -8.10 -10.93
N ALA A 117 1.31 -8.70 -12.08
CA ALA A 117 2.53 -8.41 -12.82
C ALA A 117 2.53 -7.01 -13.47
N ALA A 118 1.38 -6.35 -13.57
CA ALA A 118 1.30 -4.98 -14.10
C ALA A 118 1.91 -3.92 -13.15
N LEU A 119 2.21 -4.29 -11.91
CA LEU A 119 2.82 -3.41 -10.93
C LEU A 119 4.30 -3.71 -10.74
N ALA A 120 5.11 -2.67 -10.80
CA ALA A 120 6.47 -2.68 -10.28
C ALA A 120 6.45 -2.31 -8.78
N TRP A 121 7.13 -3.09 -7.98
CA TRP A 121 7.33 -2.87 -6.56
C TRP A 121 8.79 -2.52 -6.32
N LEU A 122 9.05 -1.32 -5.82
CA LEU A 122 10.39 -0.88 -5.49
C LEU A 122 10.51 -0.62 -4.00
N ASN A 123 11.51 -1.23 -3.39
CA ASN A 123 11.95 -0.97 -2.03
C ASN A 123 13.38 -0.44 -2.09
N LEU A 124 13.59 0.74 -1.50
CA LEU A 124 14.89 1.38 -1.46
C LEU A 124 15.18 1.84 -0.04
N SER A 125 16.37 1.56 0.45
CA SER A 125 16.92 2.19 1.65
C SER A 125 18.32 2.73 1.36
N PHE A 126 18.63 3.86 1.96
CA PHE A 126 19.95 4.47 1.85
C PHE A 126 20.20 5.46 2.98
N VAL A 127 21.46 5.82 3.14
CA VAL A 127 21.89 6.87 4.05
C VAL A 127 22.27 8.10 3.23
N LEU A 128 21.77 9.27 3.63
CA LEU A 128 22.14 10.57 3.08
C LEU A 128 22.88 11.38 4.16
N GLU A 129 24.09 11.83 3.81
CA GLU A 129 24.87 12.81 4.57
C GLU A 129 24.94 14.09 3.72
N PRO A 130 24.06 15.08 3.96
CA PRO A 130 24.06 16.32 3.20
C PRO A 130 25.31 17.16 3.51
N ALA A 131 25.70 18.04 2.60
CA ALA A 131 26.90 18.91 2.79
C ALA A 131 26.76 19.88 3.98
N LEU A 132 25.53 20.25 4.34
CA LEU A 132 25.16 21.03 5.51
C LEU A 132 24.00 20.29 6.20
N ALA A 133 23.94 20.39 7.53
CA ALA A 133 22.83 19.82 8.27
C ALA A 133 21.48 20.35 7.76
N VAL A 134 20.53 19.47 7.54
CA VAL A 134 19.17 19.75 6.99
C VAL A 134 18.12 19.12 7.87
N SER A 135 16.94 19.74 8.02
CA SER A 135 15.85 19.11 8.75
C SER A 135 15.22 17.97 7.95
N PRO A 136 14.68 16.91 8.62
CA PRO A 136 14.03 15.79 7.95
C PRO A 136 12.94 16.20 6.95
N ALA A 137 12.14 17.22 7.28
CA ALA A 137 11.11 17.72 6.40
C ALA A 137 11.65 18.27 5.06
N LEU A 138 12.80 18.95 5.11
CA LEU A 138 13.48 19.50 3.92
C LEU A 138 14.27 18.44 3.14
N VAL A 139 14.43 17.24 3.67
CA VAL A 139 14.93 16.08 2.92
C VAL A 139 13.77 15.36 2.24
N VAL A 140 12.73 15.01 3.01
CA VAL A 140 11.63 14.17 2.53
C VAL A 140 10.78 14.87 1.47
N GLY A 141 10.34 16.11 1.72
CA GLY A 141 9.45 16.83 0.80
C GLY A 141 10.07 16.97 -0.61
N PRO A 142 11.23 17.68 -0.73
CA PRO A 142 11.87 17.87 -2.03
C PRO A 142 12.25 16.58 -2.75
N PHE A 143 12.60 15.51 -2.01
CA PHE A 143 12.95 14.23 -2.62
C PHE A 143 11.70 13.50 -3.14
N LEU A 144 10.59 13.53 -2.41
CA LEU A 144 9.32 12.97 -2.87
C LEU A 144 8.80 13.71 -4.10
N ASP A 145 8.82 15.05 -4.08
CA ASP A 145 8.41 15.88 -5.22
C ASP A 145 9.25 15.60 -6.46
N ALA A 146 10.57 15.47 -6.28
CA ALA A 146 11.47 15.16 -7.38
C ALA A 146 11.21 13.75 -7.97
N LEU A 147 10.90 12.77 -7.12
CA LEU A 147 10.50 11.44 -7.59
C LEU A 147 9.18 11.47 -8.36
N ASP A 148 8.18 12.21 -7.88
CA ASP A 148 6.90 12.38 -8.59
C ASP A 148 7.10 13.00 -9.96
N VAL A 149 7.88 14.07 -10.05
CA VAL A 149 8.19 14.74 -11.33
C VAL A 149 8.84 13.78 -12.32
N VAL A 150 9.91 13.08 -11.94
CA VAL A 150 10.63 12.21 -12.89
C VAL A 150 9.83 10.97 -13.28
N LEU A 151 8.97 10.46 -12.38
CA LEU A 151 8.06 9.36 -12.70
C LEU A 151 6.94 9.83 -13.65
N THR A 152 6.43 11.04 -13.44
CA THR A 152 5.42 11.65 -14.34
C THR A 152 6.01 11.90 -15.72
N GLU A 153 7.20 12.47 -15.83
CA GLU A 153 7.91 12.69 -17.09
C GLU A 153 8.22 11.38 -17.85
N ALA A 154 8.46 10.31 -17.10
CA ALA A 154 8.68 8.98 -17.66
C ALA A 154 7.38 8.22 -17.99
N GLU A 155 6.21 8.85 -17.84
CA GLU A 155 4.88 8.25 -18.04
C GLU A 155 4.68 7.00 -17.18
N ILE A 156 5.20 7.00 -15.95
CA ILE A 156 5.07 5.91 -14.98
C ILE A 156 3.98 6.29 -13.96
N PRO A 157 2.77 5.69 -14.04
CA PRO A 157 1.70 5.98 -13.10
C PRO A 157 2.04 5.47 -11.70
N ILE A 158 2.03 6.37 -10.72
CA ILE A 158 2.21 6.05 -9.31
C ILE A 158 0.91 5.44 -8.77
N VAL A 159 1.02 4.34 -8.07
CA VAL A 159 -0.08 3.72 -7.30
C VAL A 159 0.11 4.00 -5.80
N HIS A 160 1.35 4.04 -5.36
CA HIS A 160 1.71 4.44 -4.00
C HIS A 160 3.19 4.81 -3.97
N LEU A 161 3.51 6.02 -3.54
CA LEU A 161 4.86 6.47 -3.23
C LEU A 161 4.92 6.90 -1.78
N LYS A 162 5.88 6.37 -1.02
CA LYS A 162 6.17 6.75 0.35
C LYS A 162 7.67 6.97 0.53
N VAL A 163 8.01 8.09 1.10
CA VAL A 163 9.36 8.42 1.58
C VAL A 163 9.31 8.59 3.10
N PHE A 164 10.19 7.93 3.79
CA PHE A 164 10.37 8.02 5.24
C PHE A 164 11.81 8.34 5.54
N ASP A 165 12.04 9.31 6.40
CA ASP A 165 13.36 9.68 6.93
C ASP A 165 13.36 9.50 8.45
N ASN A 166 14.44 8.90 8.95
CA ASN A 166 14.73 8.81 10.37
C ASN A 166 16.13 9.39 10.63
N SER A 167 16.21 10.37 11.50
CA SER A 167 17.45 11.04 11.88
C SER A 167 17.58 11.13 13.39
N ALA A 168 18.74 11.57 13.89
CA ALA A 168 18.95 11.82 15.31
C ALA A 168 18.04 12.93 15.89
N CYS A 169 17.48 13.79 15.02
CA CYS A 169 16.67 14.94 15.40
C CYS A 169 15.15 14.69 15.29
N GLY A 170 14.73 13.56 14.72
CA GLY A 170 13.33 13.22 14.53
C GLY A 170 13.11 12.48 13.23
N TRP A 171 11.85 12.22 12.92
CA TRP A 171 11.45 11.49 11.72
C TRP A 171 10.36 12.23 10.96
N VAL A 172 10.35 12.06 9.63
CA VAL A 172 9.28 12.55 8.75
C VAL A 172 8.92 11.48 7.73
N LYS A 173 7.64 11.37 7.45
CA LYS A 173 7.09 10.50 6.41
C LYS A 173 6.17 11.31 5.53
N ALA A 174 6.32 11.18 4.20
CA ALA A 174 5.40 11.71 3.22
C ALA A 174 4.95 10.60 2.27
N ALA A 175 3.69 10.64 1.84
CA ALA A 175 3.14 9.64 0.93
C ALA A 175 1.98 10.19 0.12
N HIS A 176 1.86 9.73 -1.14
CA HIS A 176 0.71 9.94 -2.01
C HIS A 176 0.44 8.71 -2.89
N CYS A 177 -0.73 8.68 -3.57
CA CYS A 177 -1.21 7.51 -4.30
C CYS A 177 -1.42 7.75 -5.81
N ALA A 178 -1.14 8.94 -6.29
CA ALA A 178 -1.20 9.29 -7.72
C ALA A 178 -0.17 10.37 -8.05
N ASN A 179 0.22 10.44 -9.32
CA ASN A 179 1.10 11.51 -9.82
C ASN A 179 0.46 12.87 -9.59
N GLY A 180 1.22 13.83 -9.07
CA GLY A 180 0.79 15.19 -8.80
C GLY A 180 -0.22 15.34 -7.65
N GLU A 181 -0.49 14.28 -6.89
CA GLU A 181 -1.34 14.34 -5.70
C GLU A 181 -0.60 15.02 -4.55
N GLU A 182 -1.31 15.87 -3.78
CA GLU A 182 -0.74 16.48 -2.59
C GLU A 182 -0.38 15.40 -1.54
N PRO A 183 0.88 15.34 -1.09
CA PRO A 183 1.32 14.29 -0.18
C PRO A 183 0.74 14.48 1.22
N ARG A 184 0.40 13.36 1.86
CA ARG A 184 0.14 13.34 3.30
C ARG A 184 1.45 13.25 4.04
N VAL A 185 1.70 14.24 4.91
CA VAL A 185 2.93 14.34 5.68
C VAL A 185 2.65 14.11 7.16
N GLU A 186 3.49 13.31 7.80
CA GLU A 186 3.42 13.01 9.23
C GLU A 186 4.82 13.03 9.82
N GLY A 187 4.94 13.38 11.11
CA GLY A 187 6.20 13.34 11.86
C GLY A 187 6.60 14.65 12.47
N ASP A 188 7.89 14.81 12.75
CA ASP A 188 8.48 15.93 13.45
C ASP A 188 8.86 17.04 12.46
N LEU A 189 7.86 17.76 11.95
CA LEU A 189 8.06 18.74 10.87
C LEU A 189 8.98 19.90 11.26
N ASP A 190 9.01 20.23 12.55
CA ASP A 190 9.86 21.28 13.14
C ASP A 190 11.18 20.72 13.70
N ALA A 191 11.55 19.48 13.36
CA ALA A 191 12.79 18.89 13.83
C ALA A 191 14.01 19.71 13.43
N SER A 192 14.99 19.75 14.32
CA SER A 192 16.27 20.41 14.07
C SER A 192 17.02 19.76 12.89
N PRO A 193 17.90 20.52 12.20
CA PRO A 193 18.75 19.96 11.17
C PRO A 193 19.64 18.83 11.69
N ALA A 194 19.78 17.79 10.89
CA ALA A 194 20.63 16.63 11.13
C ALA A 194 21.70 16.51 10.02
N GLU A 195 22.85 15.91 10.36
CA GLU A 195 23.95 15.67 9.42
C GLU A 195 23.83 14.32 8.73
N ARG A 196 22.93 13.44 9.23
CA ARG A 196 22.75 12.08 8.73
C ARG A 196 21.27 11.71 8.75
N HIS A 197 20.81 11.16 7.64
CA HIS A 197 19.43 10.73 7.41
C HIS A 197 19.41 9.28 6.95
N GLU A 198 18.52 8.47 7.50
CA GLU A 198 18.26 7.09 7.08
C GLU A 198 16.94 7.04 6.34
N LEU A 199 17.00 6.93 5.02
CA LEU A 199 15.81 6.99 4.18
C LEU A 199 15.31 5.61 3.77
N LEU A 200 13.99 5.48 3.77
CA LEU A 200 13.25 4.36 3.19
C LEU A 200 12.27 4.88 2.14
N VAL A 201 12.30 4.27 0.97
CA VAL A 201 11.34 4.55 -0.11
C VAL A 201 10.61 3.26 -0.46
N ASN A 202 9.29 3.33 -0.47
CA ASN A 202 8.46 2.29 -1.04
C ASN A 202 7.66 2.89 -2.18
N LEU A 203 7.82 2.33 -3.37
CA LEU A 203 7.09 2.73 -4.57
C LEU A 203 6.36 1.52 -5.15
N ARG A 204 5.10 1.72 -5.46
CA ARG A 204 4.32 0.86 -6.34
C ARG A 204 3.88 1.70 -7.52
N ALA A 205 4.24 1.26 -8.72
CA ALA A 205 3.95 1.99 -9.95
C ALA A 205 3.53 1.01 -11.05
N ARG A 206 2.76 1.49 -12.02
CA ARG A 206 2.44 0.69 -13.22
C ARG A 206 3.62 0.77 -14.18
N GLY A 207 4.15 -0.37 -14.61
CA GLY A 207 5.20 -0.41 -15.60
C GLY A 207 6.25 -1.48 -15.39
N ASP A 208 7.25 -1.47 -16.24
CA ASP A 208 8.37 -2.39 -16.18
C ASP A 208 9.31 -2.06 -15.01
N PRO A 209 9.63 -3.03 -14.13
CA PRO A 209 10.50 -2.81 -12.99
C PRO A 209 11.87 -2.22 -13.33
N ALA A 210 12.47 -2.64 -14.45
CA ALA A 210 13.78 -2.13 -14.85
C ALA A 210 13.72 -0.63 -15.23
N ASN A 211 12.62 -0.18 -15.85
CA ASN A 211 12.40 1.21 -16.16
C ASN A 211 12.19 2.04 -14.89
N VAL A 212 11.33 1.56 -13.97
CA VAL A 212 11.09 2.20 -12.66
C VAL A 212 12.38 2.34 -11.87
N GLN A 213 13.14 1.26 -11.77
CA GLN A 213 14.45 1.28 -11.09
C GLN A 213 15.39 2.31 -11.68
N ARG A 214 15.54 2.34 -13.01
CA ARG A 214 16.42 3.26 -13.71
C ARG A 214 16.09 4.73 -13.42
N VAL A 215 14.79 5.07 -13.40
CA VAL A 215 14.31 6.43 -13.11
C VAL A 215 14.64 6.81 -11.68
N VAL A 216 14.34 5.95 -10.70
CA VAL A 216 14.62 6.20 -9.28
C VAL A 216 16.13 6.30 -9.01
N GLU A 217 16.95 5.42 -9.59
CA GLU A 217 18.41 5.49 -9.48
C GLU A 217 18.96 6.78 -10.10
N GLY A 218 18.35 7.27 -11.17
CA GLY A 218 18.68 8.56 -11.77
C GLY A 218 18.49 9.71 -10.78
N GLN A 219 17.39 9.70 -10.06
CA GLN A 219 17.08 10.72 -9.04
C GLN A 219 17.99 10.62 -7.81
N LEU A 220 18.35 9.40 -7.36
CA LEU A 220 19.32 9.23 -6.28
C LEU A 220 20.66 9.91 -6.55
N ARG A 221 21.15 9.85 -7.81
CA ARG A 221 22.43 10.48 -8.22
C ARG A 221 22.39 12.00 -8.21
N GLN A 222 21.20 12.59 -8.13
CA GLN A 222 21.01 14.05 -8.10
C GLN A 222 20.89 14.60 -6.68
N LEU A 223 20.80 13.71 -5.66
CA LEU A 223 20.78 14.16 -4.27
C LEU A 223 22.05 14.90 -3.89
N GLY A 224 21.88 16.05 -3.26
CA GLY A 224 22.98 16.85 -2.74
C GLY A 224 23.55 16.23 -1.47
N GLY A 225 24.81 15.81 -1.52
CA GLY A 225 25.51 15.18 -0.39
C GLY A 225 26.08 13.80 -0.73
N ARG A 226 26.48 13.09 0.31
CA ARG A 226 26.99 11.71 0.18
C ARG A 226 25.87 10.73 0.39
N VAL A 227 25.62 9.88 -0.60
CA VAL A 227 24.69 8.75 -0.50
C VAL A 227 25.47 7.45 -0.29
N SER A 228 25.12 6.67 0.72
CA SER A 228 25.77 5.40 1.07
C SER A 228 24.73 4.34 1.50
N ASP A 229 25.20 3.10 1.73
CA ASP A 229 24.41 1.97 2.21
C ASP A 229 23.14 1.70 1.39
N ILE A 230 23.22 1.91 0.08
CA ILE A 230 22.10 1.74 -0.83
C ILE A 230 21.71 0.27 -0.92
N ARG A 231 20.45 -0.02 -0.63
CA ARG A 231 19.79 -1.31 -0.91
C ARG A 231 18.56 -1.02 -1.73
N LEU A 232 18.52 -1.52 -2.96
CA LEU A 232 17.43 -1.31 -3.88
C LEU A 232 17.00 -2.64 -4.47
N GLU A 233 15.71 -2.93 -4.37
CA GLU A 233 15.05 -4.05 -5.02
C GLU A 233 13.86 -3.52 -5.81
N CYS A 234 13.75 -3.90 -7.08
CA CYS A 234 12.61 -3.57 -7.91
C CYS A 234 12.18 -4.81 -8.69
N PHE A 235 10.94 -5.23 -8.52
CA PHE A 235 10.42 -6.44 -9.13
C PHE A 235 8.92 -6.34 -9.42
N SER A 236 8.40 -7.20 -10.28
CA SER A 236 6.98 -7.51 -10.36
C SER A 236 6.68 -8.83 -9.64
N PRO A 237 5.56 -8.94 -8.91
CA PRO A 237 5.15 -10.20 -8.33
C PRO A 237 5.09 -11.30 -9.40
N SER A 238 5.61 -12.48 -9.06
CA SER A 238 5.50 -13.64 -9.95
C SER A 238 4.07 -14.18 -9.93
N ALA A 239 3.65 -14.78 -11.05
CA ALA A 239 2.36 -15.44 -11.12
C ALA A 239 2.19 -16.46 -9.98
N PRO A 240 1.07 -16.44 -9.24
CA PRO A 240 0.83 -17.40 -8.18
C PRO A 240 0.81 -18.81 -8.71
N LYS A 241 1.58 -19.70 -8.09
CA LYS A 241 1.64 -21.13 -8.41
C LYS A 241 1.04 -21.91 -7.23
N PRO A 242 -0.29 -22.10 -7.21
CA PRO A 242 -0.91 -22.84 -6.10
C PRO A 242 -0.42 -24.27 -6.11
N GLU A 243 0.12 -24.76 -4.99
CA GLU A 243 0.55 -26.16 -4.83
C GLU A 243 -0.64 -27.13 -4.85
N ARG A 244 -1.80 -26.66 -4.42
CA ARG A 244 -3.06 -27.42 -4.42
C ARG A 244 -4.19 -26.54 -4.93
N ARG A 245 -5.03 -27.11 -5.80
CA ARG A 245 -6.34 -26.55 -6.14
C ARG A 245 -7.37 -27.35 -5.37
N VAL A 246 -8.13 -26.69 -4.51
CA VAL A 246 -9.28 -27.32 -3.87
C VAL A 246 -10.39 -27.40 -4.94
N PRO A 247 -10.84 -28.62 -5.35
CA PRO A 247 -11.93 -28.72 -6.28
C PRO A 247 -13.20 -28.17 -5.61
N ARG A 248 -13.99 -27.42 -6.38
CA ARG A 248 -15.29 -26.94 -5.94
C ARG A 248 -16.09 -28.15 -5.49
N ALA A 249 -16.61 -28.14 -4.26
CA ALA A 249 -17.57 -29.14 -3.84
C ALA A 249 -18.75 -29.08 -4.83
N ALA A 250 -19.06 -30.22 -5.46
CA ALA A 250 -20.23 -30.32 -6.31
C ALA A 250 -21.45 -29.97 -5.47
N ALA A 251 -22.24 -28.98 -5.89
CA ALA A 251 -23.47 -28.59 -5.26
C ALA A 251 -24.55 -29.67 -5.47
#